data_4878852710625fdaa1ee6eaf99ce12dc
#
_entry.id   4878852710625fdaa1ee6eaf99ce12dc
#
_cell.length_a   1.000
_cell.length_b   1.000
_cell.length_c   1.000
_cell.angle_alpha   90.00
_cell.angle_beta   90.00
_cell.angle_gamma   90.00
#
_symmetry.space_group_name_H-M   'P 1'
#
loop_
_entity.id
_entity.type
_entity.pdbx_description
1 polymer ?
#
loop_
_entity_poly.entity_id
_entity_poly.type
_entity_poly.pdbx_seq_one_letter_code
_entity_poly.pdbx_strand_id
1 'polypeptide(L)'
;VFMDVQDVNPEEKNENLQVLIRTYNRGEDAKWIYVAKSVEFDNLPNTVIGYYFGEDMFRLFKFSSLVDRDIRARHGFSFVAPVHNRTYFECTNYKNYVHQYPGSFHSLFYTVYRDLVDWKNEGTIAKTWNAFRSCNESYRYNPGVGYGKRGDILDAHVLKKNFFFTNEGQAIPCSNEVEGEICLCYINSILAQYAINLYTGQHKINGNLNLLPMPDYDTRQSDIERIVNAIIDIKRKWFSLDETNLEYHGLIAQMHIDTTIDAALNKMQEQLTADYTRYEELVKENDDLWMDLADIDRDS
;
A
#
# COMPACT_ATOMS: atom_id res chain seq x y z
N VAL A 1 0.11 -9.22 31.67
CA VAL A 1 -0.77 -8.04 31.71
C VAL A 1 -0.04 -6.88 31.11
N PHE A 2 -0.69 -6.15 30.23
CA PHE A 2 -0.16 -4.96 29.57
C PHE A 2 -1.06 -3.78 29.93
N MET A 3 -0.45 -2.61 30.14
CA MET A 3 -1.16 -1.37 30.46
C MET A 3 -0.71 -0.32 29.47
N ASP A 4 -1.62 0.16 28.65
CA ASP A 4 -1.33 1.10 27.58
C ASP A 4 -1.51 2.55 28.05
N VAL A 5 -0.48 3.35 27.89
CA VAL A 5 -0.46 4.79 28.17
C VAL A 5 0.17 5.58 27.00
N GLN A 6 0.13 5.02 25.76
CA GLN A 6 0.77 5.64 24.61
C GLN A 6 0.12 6.99 24.27
N ASP A 7 -1.18 7.06 24.29
CA ASP A 7 -1.95 8.26 23.91
C ASP A 7 -2.08 9.28 25.05
N VAL A 8 -1.48 9.00 26.22
CA VAL A 8 -1.49 9.91 27.35
C VAL A 8 -0.36 10.93 27.23
N ASN A 9 -0.61 12.18 27.63
CA ASN A 9 0.44 13.20 27.68
C ASN A 9 1.66 12.72 28.48
N PRO A 10 2.90 12.97 28.02
CA PRO A 10 4.11 12.46 28.69
C PRO A 10 4.19 12.76 30.18
N GLU A 11 3.72 13.93 30.60
CA GLU A 11 3.74 14.39 32.01
C GLU A 11 2.75 13.61 32.89
N GLU A 12 1.65 13.10 32.30
CA GLU A 12 0.58 12.39 32.99
C GLU A 12 0.75 10.86 32.95
N LYS A 13 1.67 10.33 32.11
CA LYS A 13 1.85 8.89 31.91
C LYS A 13 2.06 8.12 33.21
N ASN A 14 2.87 8.65 34.12
CA ASN A 14 3.14 7.98 35.38
C ASN A 14 1.89 7.89 36.26
N GLU A 15 1.11 8.97 36.37
CA GLU A 15 -0.12 8.99 37.16
C GLU A 15 -1.15 8.03 36.58
N ASN A 16 -1.37 8.09 35.26
CA ASN A 16 -2.29 7.19 34.55
C ASN A 16 -1.88 5.72 34.72
N LEU A 17 -0.60 5.39 34.60
CA LEU A 17 -0.11 4.03 34.83
C LEU A 17 -0.39 3.56 36.27
N GLN A 18 -0.20 4.43 37.27
CA GLN A 18 -0.53 4.10 38.67
C GLN A 18 -2.03 3.86 38.88
N VAL A 19 -2.88 4.60 38.16
CA VAL A 19 -4.33 4.38 38.18
C VAL A 19 -4.65 3.00 37.61
N LEU A 20 -4.12 2.65 36.42
CA LEU A 20 -4.34 1.35 35.79
C LEU A 20 -3.88 0.19 36.68
N ILE A 21 -2.71 0.31 37.32
CA ILE A 21 -2.20 -0.69 38.27
C ILE A 21 -3.18 -0.90 39.44
N ARG A 22 -3.72 0.18 40.00
CA ARG A 22 -4.67 0.08 41.11
C ARG A 22 -5.99 -0.55 40.66
N THR A 23 -6.48 -0.19 39.48
CA THR A 23 -7.70 -0.74 38.86
C THR A 23 -7.54 -2.25 38.67
N TYR A 24 -6.43 -2.69 38.06
CA TYR A 24 -6.13 -4.11 37.87
C TYR A 24 -6.07 -4.88 39.19
N ASN A 25 -5.38 -4.31 40.20
CA ASN A 25 -5.23 -4.96 41.52
C ASN A 25 -6.57 -5.08 42.29
N ARG A 26 -7.58 -4.30 41.90
CA ARG A 26 -8.95 -4.44 42.43
C ARG A 26 -9.81 -5.46 41.68
N GLY A 27 -9.28 -6.03 40.59
CA GLY A 27 -10.02 -6.92 39.71
C GLY A 27 -11.07 -6.18 38.85
N GLU A 28 -10.84 -4.88 38.60
CA GLU A 28 -11.73 -4.04 37.81
C GLU A 28 -11.20 -3.98 36.37
N ASP A 29 -12.07 -4.07 35.38
CA ASP A 29 -11.73 -3.91 33.96
C ASP A 29 -11.56 -2.42 33.62
N ALA A 30 -10.55 -2.15 32.77
CA ALA A 30 -10.36 -0.81 32.19
C ALA A 30 -9.90 -0.93 30.73
N LYS A 31 -10.36 0.01 29.92
CA LYS A 31 -10.13 0.04 28.46
C LYS A 31 -8.66 -0.14 28.03
N TRP A 32 -7.72 0.23 28.88
CA TRP A 32 -6.29 0.22 28.56
C TRP A 32 -5.51 -0.87 29.30
N ILE A 33 -6.23 -1.86 29.88
CA ILE A 33 -5.63 -3.02 30.53
C ILE A 33 -5.89 -4.24 29.65
N TYR A 34 -4.82 -4.87 29.18
CA TYR A 34 -4.86 -6.05 28.33
C TYR A 34 -4.30 -7.25 29.07
N VAL A 35 -4.98 -8.37 29.01
CA VAL A 35 -4.53 -9.64 29.56
C VAL A 35 -4.36 -10.63 28.42
N ALA A 36 -3.14 -10.94 28.08
CA ALA A 36 -2.82 -11.90 27.01
C ALA A 36 -1.89 -13.00 27.55
N LYS A 37 -1.97 -14.19 26.99
CA LYS A 37 -1.09 -15.31 27.33
C LYS A 37 0.17 -15.24 26.46
N SER A 38 1.33 -15.39 27.06
CA SER A 38 2.60 -15.33 26.31
C SER A 38 2.68 -16.36 25.17
N VAL A 39 2.05 -17.52 25.33
CA VAL A 39 1.99 -18.59 24.34
C VAL A 39 1.25 -18.16 23.05
N GLU A 40 0.40 -17.16 23.13
CA GLU A 40 -0.31 -16.61 21.95
C GLU A 40 0.65 -15.88 21.02
N PHE A 41 1.70 -15.26 21.57
CA PHE A 41 2.71 -14.54 20.78
C PHE A 41 3.65 -15.49 20.02
N ASP A 42 3.76 -16.76 20.43
CA ASP A 42 4.55 -17.76 19.72
C ASP A 42 3.98 -18.04 18.30
N ASN A 43 2.70 -17.74 18.08
CA ASN A 43 2.05 -17.86 16.78
C ASN A 43 2.35 -16.67 15.86
N LEU A 44 2.89 -15.59 16.37
CA LEU A 44 3.24 -14.41 15.59
C LEU A 44 4.67 -14.53 15.06
N PRO A 45 4.94 -14.20 13.79
CA PRO A 45 6.28 -14.17 13.24
C PRO A 45 7.21 -13.30 14.10
N ASN A 46 8.40 -13.81 14.38
CA ASN A 46 9.40 -13.18 15.26
C ASN A 46 8.93 -12.99 16.72
N THR A 47 7.89 -13.70 17.16
CA THR A 47 7.36 -13.64 18.54
C THR A 47 7.07 -12.19 18.99
N VAL A 48 6.45 -11.42 18.11
CA VAL A 48 6.09 -10.03 18.40
C VAL A 48 5.01 -10.00 19.50
N ILE A 49 5.11 -9.04 20.41
CA ILE A 49 4.16 -8.87 21.51
C ILE A 49 2.92 -8.12 21.02
N GLY A 50 1.93 -8.85 20.52
CA GLY A 50 0.66 -8.31 20.03
C GLY A 50 -0.45 -8.33 21.11
N TYR A 51 -0.21 -7.71 22.26
CA TYR A 51 -1.11 -7.80 23.42
C TYR A 51 -2.50 -7.19 23.21
N TYR A 52 -2.66 -6.37 22.21
CA TYR A 52 -3.91 -5.72 21.83
C TYR A 52 -4.68 -6.46 20.73
N PHE A 53 -4.15 -7.58 20.24
CA PHE A 53 -4.85 -8.42 19.29
C PHE A 53 -5.96 -9.24 19.96
N GLY A 54 -7.12 -9.26 19.34
CA GLY A 54 -8.17 -10.23 19.64
C GLY A 54 -7.80 -11.63 19.15
N GLU A 55 -8.50 -12.66 19.63
CA GLU A 55 -8.28 -14.06 19.24
C GLU A 55 -8.37 -14.25 17.71
N ASP A 56 -9.23 -13.50 17.05
CA ASP A 56 -9.45 -13.57 15.60
C ASP A 56 -8.23 -13.13 14.81
N MET A 57 -7.53 -12.11 15.28
CA MET A 57 -6.28 -11.66 14.64
C MET A 57 -5.16 -12.69 14.76
N PHE A 58 -5.09 -13.44 15.85
CA PHE A 58 -4.14 -14.56 15.93
C PHE A 58 -4.47 -15.67 14.92
N ARG A 59 -5.75 -15.84 14.53
CA ARG A 59 -6.15 -16.78 13.49
C ARG A 59 -5.62 -16.40 12.12
N LEU A 60 -5.55 -15.09 11.81
CA LEU A 60 -4.99 -14.60 10.56
C LEU A 60 -3.55 -15.11 10.35
N PHE A 61 -2.73 -15.11 11.40
CA PHE A 61 -1.34 -15.57 11.32
C PHE A 61 -1.16 -17.10 11.19
N LYS A 62 -2.25 -17.86 11.06
CA LYS A 62 -2.20 -19.28 10.66
C LYS A 62 -2.18 -19.46 9.14
N PHE A 63 -2.54 -18.44 8.37
CA PHE A 63 -2.40 -18.48 6.91
C PHE A 63 -0.93 -18.38 6.51
N SER A 64 -0.62 -18.89 5.32
CA SER A 64 0.71 -18.74 4.72
C SER A 64 1.06 -17.26 4.54
N SER A 65 2.30 -16.91 4.90
CA SER A 65 2.78 -15.56 4.68
C SER A 65 3.01 -15.27 3.18
N LEU A 66 3.17 -14.01 2.81
CA LEU A 66 3.50 -13.63 1.44
C LEU A 66 4.75 -14.36 0.95
N VAL A 67 5.79 -14.46 1.79
CA VAL A 67 7.02 -15.14 1.42
C VAL A 67 6.85 -16.66 1.22
N ASP A 68 5.95 -17.30 1.95
CA ASP A 68 5.64 -18.72 1.79
C ASP A 68 4.87 -18.98 0.49
N ARG A 69 4.18 -17.97 -0.04
CA ARG A 69 3.52 -17.98 -1.36
C ARG A 69 4.43 -17.54 -2.50
N ASP A 70 5.73 -17.38 -2.24
CA ASP A 70 6.74 -16.84 -3.17
C ASP A 70 6.49 -15.39 -3.62
N ILE A 71 5.63 -14.67 -2.91
CA ILE A 71 5.35 -13.23 -3.09
C ILE A 71 6.31 -12.47 -2.18
N ARG A 72 7.16 -11.60 -2.74
CA ARG A 72 8.21 -10.95 -1.95
C ARG A 72 8.31 -9.45 -2.21
N ALA A 73 8.19 -8.69 -1.13
CA ALA A 73 8.55 -7.28 -1.12
C ALA A 73 10.07 -7.10 -1.31
N ARG A 74 10.45 -6.17 -2.18
CA ARG A 74 11.84 -5.92 -2.58
C ARG A 74 12.11 -4.43 -2.65
N HIS A 75 13.33 -4.03 -2.31
CA HIS A 75 13.84 -2.71 -2.67
C HIS A 75 14.52 -2.78 -4.03
N GLY A 76 14.41 -1.68 -4.79
CA GLY A 76 14.93 -1.58 -6.13
C GLY A 76 16.22 -0.75 -6.21
N PHE A 77 16.30 0.03 -7.26
CA PHE A 77 17.49 0.84 -7.55
C PHE A 77 17.63 2.03 -6.59
N SER A 78 18.87 2.38 -6.29
CA SER A 78 19.20 3.70 -5.74
C SER A 78 19.85 4.52 -6.82
N PHE A 79 19.20 5.60 -7.22
CA PHE A 79 19.75 6.59 -8.14
C PHE A 79 20.16 7.83 -7.36
N VAL A 80 21.21 8.48 -7.81
CA VAL A 80 21.50 9.83 -7.36
C VAL A 80 20.61 10.76 -8.17
N ALA A 81 19.49 11.13 -7.56
CA ALA A 81 18.68 12.24 -8.06
C ALA A 81 19.59 13.48 -8.17
N PRO A 82 19.40 14.54 -8.76
CA PRO A 82 18.53 14.92 -9.86
C PRO A 82 19.16 14.72 -11.23
N VAL A 83 20.36 14.13 -11.32
CA VAL A 83 21.15 14.06 -12.56
C VAL A 83 20.55 13.09 -13.57
N HIS A 84 19.91 12.03 -13.09
CA HIS A 84 19.35 10.98 -13.94
C HIS A 84 17.83 10.98 -14.00
N ASN A 85 17.16 11.67 -13.05
CA ASN A 85 15.70 11.72 -13.00
C ASN A 85 15.17 12.87 -13.85
N ARG A 86 14.09 12.62 -14.57
CA ARG A 86 13.31 13.60 -15.32
C ARG A 86 11.83 13.31 -15.12
N THR A 87 11.01 14.31 -15.34
CA THR A 87 9.59 14.11 -15.54
C THR A 87 9.33 13.90 -17.04
N TYR A 88 8.27 13.16 -17.37
CA TYR A 88 8.01 12.80 -18.77
C TYR A 88 7.84 14.06 -19.66
N PHE A 89 7.24 15.11 -19.13
CA PHE A 89 7.00 16.36 -19.86
C PHE A 89 8.26 17.22 -20.08
N GLU A 90 9.38 16.92 -19.41
CA GLU A 90 10.69 17.52 -19.67
C GLU A 90 11.44 16.82 -20.80
N CYS A 91 10.98 15.66 -21.24
CA CYS A 91 11.67 14.82 -22.22
C CYS A 91 11.00 14.89 -23.59
N THR A 92 11.75 15.28 -24.62
CA THR A 92 11.29 15.27 -26.02
C THR A 92 11.54 13.95 -26.73
N ASN A 93 12.38 13.08 -26.15
CA ASN A 93 12.74 11.78 -26.72
C ASN A 93 12.86 10.72 -25.61
N TYR A 94 11.88 9.86 -25.52
CA TYR A 94 11.78 8.81 -24.50
C TYR A 94 12.64 7.55 -24.74
N LYS A 95 13.28 7.40 -25.89
CA LYS A 95 14.00 6.17 -26.27
C LYS A 95 15.10 5.75 -25.30
N ASN A 96 15.63 6.70 -24.55
CA ASN A 96 16.72 6.45 -23.61
C ASN A 96 16.25 6.41 -22.15
N TYR A 97 14.97 6.54 -21.92
CA TYR A 97 14.40 6.64 -20.58
C TYR A 97 13.53 5.45 -20.25
N VAL A 98 13.51 5.09 -18.98
CA VAL A 98 12.61 4.11 -18.41
C VAL A 98 11.77 4.80 -17.34
N HIS A 99 10.50 4.48 -17.29
CA HIS A 99 9.63 4.95 -16.23
C HIS A 99 10.07 4.37 -14.89
N GLN A 100 9.97 5.17 -13.84
CA GLN A 100 10.28 4.73 -12.49
C GLN A 100 9.22 5.19 -11.49
N TYR A 101 9.12 4.42 -10.41
CA TYR A 101 8.36 4.78 -9.22
C TYR A 101 9.33 5.23 -8.12
N PRO A 102 9.38 6.51 -7.77
CA PRO A 102 10.34 7.04 -6.80
C PRO A 102 9.88 6.90 -5.34
N GLY A 103 8.62 6.55 -5.07
CA GLY A 103 8.07 6.44 -3.72
C GLY A 103 7.59 7.75 -3.11
N SER A 104 7.35 8.78 -3.92
CA SER A 104 6.99 10.12 -3.45
C SER A 104 5.50 10.45 -3.53
N PHE A 105 4.70 9.56 -4.12
CA PHE A 105 3.27 9.77 -4.28
C PHE A 105 2.50 8.76 -3.45
N HIS A 106 1.71 9.26 -2.52
CA HIS A 106 0.92 8.47 -1.60
C HIS A 106 -0.52 8.37 -2.09
N SER A 107 -0.90 7.22 -2.62
CA SER A 107 -2.25 6.95 -3.07
C SER A 107 -2.52 5.45 -3.14
N LEU A 108 -3.63 5.01 -2.55
CA LEU A 108 -4.08 3.63 -2.60
C LEU A 108 -4.52 3.23 -4.01
N PHE A 109 -4.23 2.01 -4.41
CA PHE A 109 -4.59 1.31 -5.65
C PHE A 109 -3.97 1.88 -6.93
N TYR A 110 -3.85 3.19 -7.08
CA TYR A 110 -3.31 3.82 -8.28
C TYR A 110 -2.64 5.15 -7.93
N THR A 111 -1.63 5.56 -8.69
CA THR A 111 -0.83 6.76 -8.40
C THR A 111 -0.49 7.54 -9.68
N VAL A 112 0.14 8.69 -9.52
CA VAL A 112 0.69 9.48 -10.63
C VAL A 112 1.96 8.81 -11.15
N TYR A 113 2.05 8.63 -12.45
CA TYR A 113 3.23 8.12 -13.15
C TYR A 113 3.83 9.23 -14.00
N ARG A 114 4.87 9.86 -13.52
CA ARG A 114 5.52 10.97 -14.22
C ARG A 114 7.03 10.85 -14.33
N ASP A 115 7.64 10.07 -13.46
CA ASP A 115 9.08 10.09 -13.29
C ASP A 115 9.76 9.11 -14.25
N LEU A 116 10.87 9.57 -14.81
CA LEU A 116 11.73 8.86 -15.76
C LEU A 116 13.15 8.83 -15.24
N VAL A 117 13.90 7.79 -15.60
CA VAL A 117 15.34 7.71 -15.38
C VAL A 117 16.05 7.52 -16.71
N ASP A 118 17.18 8.21 -16.93
CA ASP A 118 18.03 7.97 -18.09
C ASP A 118 18.66 6.57 -17.99
N TRP A 119 18.25 5.71 -18.90
CA TRP A 119 18.70 4.31 -18.98
C TRP A 119 19.40 3.98 -20.30
N LYS A 120 19.96 4.99 -20.97
CA LYS A 120 20.68 4.82 -22.21
C LYS A 120 21.78 3.77 -22.07
N ASN A 121 21.87 2.85 -23.05
CA ASN A 121 22.83 1.75 -23.05
C ASN A 121 22.85 0.96 -21.74
N GLU A 122 21.67 0.52 -21.29
CA GLU A 122 21.50 -0.25 -20.04
C GLU A 122 22.03 0.49 -18.79
N GLY A 123 21.85 1.81 -18.75
CA GLY A 123 22.21 2.63 -17.61
C GLY A 123 23.73 2.82 -17.43
N THR A 124 24.50 2.79 -18.51
CA THR A 124 25.97 2.92 -18.44
C THR A 124 26.39 4.15 -17.65
N ILE A 125 25.75 5.30 -17.87
CA ILE A 125 26.06 6.54 -17.13
C ILE A 125 25.63 6.41 -15.66
N ALA A 126 24.42 5.92 -15.39
CA ALA A 126 23.94 5.75 -14.02
C ALA A 126 24.87 4.84 -13.20
N LYS A 127 25.39 3.78 -13.83
CA LYS A 127 26.28 2.80 -13.19
C LYS A 127 27.68 3.35 -12.87
N THR A 128 28.10 4.47 -13.44
CA THR A 128 29.38 5.12 -13.10
C THR A 128 29.35 5.90 -11.78
N TRP A 129 28.19 6.16 -11.24
CA TRP A 129 28.06 6.93 -10.01
C TRP A 129 28.29 6.09 -8.75
N ASN A 130 29.13 6.58 -7.84
CA ASN A 130 29.46 5.85 -6.60
C ASN A 130 28.26 5.51 -5.73
N ALA A 131 27.22 6.31 -5.79
CA ALA A 131 26.00 6.11 -5.00
C ALA A 131 24.94 5.23 -5.72
N PHE A 132 25.17 4.88 -6.99
CA PHE A 132 24.28 3.94 -7.68
C PHE A 132 24.35 2.58 -7.00
N ARG A 133 23.20 2.02 -6.75
CA ARG A 133 23.04 0.63 -6.28
C ARG A 133 21.98 -0.04 -7.12
N SER A 134 22.29 -1.21 -7.61
CA SER A 134 21.36 -2.08 -8.32
C SER A 134 21.02 -3.25 -7.43
N CYS A 135 19.76 -3.38 -7.14
CA CYS A 135 19.19 -4.48 -6.35
C CYS A 135 18.06 -5.13 -7.13
N ASN A 136 17.97 -6.46 -7.04
CA ASN A 136 16.84 -7.20 -7.62
C ASN A 136 16.63 -6.94 -9.12
N GLU A 137 17.71 -6.82 -9.90
CA GLU A 137 17.69 -6.49 -11.35
C GLU A 137 16.81 -7.43 -12.18
N SER A 138 16.70 -8.71 -11.80
CA SER A 138 15.87 -9.70 -12.48
C SER A 138 14.38 -9.37 -12.44
N TYR A 139 13.95 -8.57 -11.48
CA TYR A 139 12.55 -8.20 -11.28
C TYR A 139 12.19 -6.80 -11.80
N ARG A 140 13.17 -6.06 -12.32
CA ARG A 140 13.03 -4.63 -12.66
C ARG A 140 11.94 -4.29 -13.68
N TYR A 141 11.52 -5.26 -14.47
CA TYR A 141 10.49 -5.08 -15.49
C TYR A 141 9.17 -5.79 -15.18
N ASN A 142 9.11 -6.45 -14.04
CA ASN A 142 7.89 -7.15 -13.66
C ASN A 142 6.79 -6.17 -13.26
N PRO A 143 5.52 -6.48 -13.58
CA PRO A 143 4.39 -5.81 -12.97
C PRO A 143 4.28 -6.20 -11.49
N GLY A 144 3.42 -5.54 -10.75
CA GLY A 144 3.14 -5.91 -9.37
C GLY A 144 2.57 -4.76 -8.55
N VAL A 145 3.00 -4.66 -7.31
CA VAL A 145 2.56 -3.65 -6.35
C VAL A 145 3.73 -2.75 -5.98
N GLY A 146 3.56 -1.44 -6.18
CA GLY A 146 4.48 -0.41 -5.69
C GLY A 146 3.98 0.19 -4.39
N TYR A 147 4.88 0.61 -3.50
CA TYR A 147 4.52 1.28 -2.26
C TYR A 147 5.65 2.19 -1.77
N GLY A 148 5.27 3.25 -1.03
CA GLY A 148 6.23 4.13 -0.38
C GLY A 148 6.81 3.49 0.88
N LYS A 149 8.10 3.66 1.10
CA LYS A 149 8.78 3.14 2.28
C LYS A 149 8.35 3.82 3.58
N ARG A 150 7.78 5.03 3.49
CA ARG A 150 7.43 5.87 4.63
C ARG A 150 5.96 6.23 4.62
N GLY A 151 5.34 6.24 5.77
CA GLY A 151 3.95 6.61 5.97
C GLY A 151 3.31 5.80 7.10
N ASP A 152 2.20 6.31 7.62
CA ASP A 152 1.46 5.63 8.68
C ASP A 152 0.68 4.43 8.13
N ILE A 153 0.27 4.52 6.86
CA ILE A 153 -0.34 3.43 6.12
C ILE A 153 0.59 2.93 5.01
N LEU A 154 0.42 1.68 4.60
CA LEU A 154 1.06 1.14 3.42
C LEU A 154 0.20 1.46 2.19
N ASP A 155 0.46 2.59 1.57
CA ASP A 155 -0.26 3.10 0.40
C ASP A 155 0.18 2.40 -0.88
N ALA A 156 -0.28 1.18 -1.03
CA ALA A 156 0.07 0.34 -2.17
C ALA A 156 -0.72 0.73 -3.45
N HIS A 157 -0.04 0.68 -4.59
CA HIS A 157 -0.62 0.99 -5.90
C HIS A 157 -0.02 0.10 -6.99
N VAL A 158 -0.64 0.10 -8.16
CA VAL A 158 -0.15 -0.68 -9.31
C VAL A 158 1.29 -0.31 -9.64
N LEU A 159 2.17 -1.30 -9.72
CA LEU A 159 3.45 -1.19 -10.40
C LEU A 159 3.28 -1.70 -11.83
N LYS A 160 3.33 -0.81 -12.81
CA LYS A 160 3.15 -1.18 -14.21
C LYS A 160 4.36 -1.97 -14.72
N LYS A 161 4.10 -2.90 -15.63
CA LYS A 161 5.17 -3.60 -16.34
C LYS A 161 6.13 -2.62 -17.00
N ASN A 162 7.42 -2.93 -16.97
CA ASN A 162 8.51 -2.10 -17.48
C ASN A 162 8.76 -0.79 -16.74
N PHE A 163 8.22 -0.63 -15.53
CA PHE A 163 8.56 0.45 -14.63
C PHE A 163 9.62 0.00 -13.64
N PHE A 164 10.63 0.83 -13.42
CA PHE A 164 11.59 0.59 -12.35
C PHE A 164 10.99 0.97 -11.01
N PHE A 165 11.31 0.21 -9.99
CA PHE A 165 11.07 0.56 -8.60
C PHE A 165 12.40 0.90 -7.92
N THR A 166 12.32 1.68 -6.86
CA THR A 166 13.51 2.25 -6.21
C THR A 166 13.67 1.75 -4.78
N ASN A 167 14.67 2.26 -4.08
CA ASN A 167 14.86 1.98 -2.66
C ASN A 167 13.82 2.69 -1.77
N GLU A 168 13.33 3.86 -2.18
CA GLU A 168 12.27 4.58 -1.46
C GLU A 168 10.87 4.19 -1.98
N GLY A 169 10.71 4.00 -3.28
CA GLY A 169 9.54 3.40 -3.91
C GLY A 169 9.75 1.91 -4.11
N GLN A 170 9.47 1.15 -3.07
CA GLN A 170 9.66 -0.29 -3.03
C GLN A 170 8.55 -1.02 -3.77
N ALA A 171 8.73 -2.31 -4.02
CA ALA A 171 7.74 -3.09 -4.74
C ALA A 171 7.62 -4.54 -4.27
N ILE A 172 6.48 -5.13 -4.59
CA ILE A 172 6.26 -6.56 -4.68
C ILE A 172 6.14 -6.89 -6.18
N PRO A 173 7.24 -7.23 -6.86
CA PRO A 173 7.18 -7.63 -8.26
C PRO A 173 6.54 -9.01 -8.37
N CYS A 174 5.56 -9.14 -9.24
CA CYS A 174 4.75 -10.32 -9.47
C CYS A 174 5.06 -10.98 -10.82
N SER A 175 4.62 -12.21 -11.01
CA SER A 175 4.87 -12.96 -12.25
C SER A 175 4.04 -12.41 -13.42
N ASN A 176 2.86 -11.86 -13.13
CA ASN A 176 1.93 -11.27 -14.07
C ASN A 176 1.07 -10.19 -13.41
N GLU A 177 0.27 -9.50 -14.21
CA GLU A 177 -0.57 -8.39 -13.73
C GLU A 177 -1.68 -8.86 -12.79
N VAL A 178 -2.31 -10.00 -13.06
CA VAL A 178 -3.39 -10.57 -12.22
C VAL A 178 -2.91 -10.87 -10.81
N GLU A 179 -1.74 -11.49 -10.67
CA GLU A 179 -1.12 -11.74 -9.35
C GLU A 179 -0.84 -10.41 -8.63
N GLY A 180 -0.39 -9.39 -9.38
CA GLY A 180 -0.19 -8.04 -8.83
C GLY A 180 -1.48 -7.39 -8.36
N GLU A 181 -2.57 -7.52 -9.11
CA GLU A 181 -3.88 -6.99 -8.77
C GLU A 181 -4.46 -7.64 -7.52
N ILE A 182 -4.36 -8.97 -7.41
CA ILE A 182 -4.80 -9.71 -6.22
C ILE A 182 -4.00 -9.27 -4.99
N CYS A 183 -2.68 -9.21 -5.12
CA CYS A 183 -1.80 -8.76 -4.04
C CYS A 183 -2.11 -7.30 -3.63
N LEU A 184 -2.37 -6.43 -4.60
CA LEU A 184 -2.75 -5.03 -4.37
C LEU A 184 -4.06 -4.91 -3.61
N CYS A 185 -5.06 -5.71 -3.99
CA CYS A 185 -6.37 -5.77 -3.35
C CYS A 185 -6.24 -6.13 -1.87
N TYR A 186 -5.47 -7.18 -1.58
CA TYR A 186 -5.19 -7.62 -0.21
C TYR A 186 -4.43 -6.56 0.60
N ILE A 187 -3.31 -6.06 0.09
CA ILE A 187 -2.45 -5.13 0.84
C ILE A 187 -3.16 -3.83 1.20
N ASN A 188 -4.09 -3.38 0.36
CA ASN A 188 -4.91 -2.19 0.65
C ASN A 188 -6.15 -2.48 1.51
N SER A 189 -6.40 -3.72 1.91
CA SER A 189 -7.49 -4.04 2.84
C SER A 189 -7.17 -3.59 4.26
N ILE A 190 -8.20 -3.24 5.02
CA ILE A 190 -8.05 -2.89 6.45
C ILE A 190 -7.36 -4.00 7.24
N LEU A 191 -7.64 -5.26 6.89
CA LEU A 191 -7.05 -6.44 7.52
C LEU A 191 -5.53 -6.47 7.38
N ALA A 192 -5.03 -6.30 6.16
CA ALA A 192 -3.59 -6.27 5.89
C ALA A 192 -2.91 -5.05 6.51
N GLN A 193 -3.56 -3.88 6.45
CA GLN A 193 -3.06 -2.63 7.07
C GLN A 193 -2.93 -2.78 8.58
N TYR A 194 -3.91 -3.38 9.23
CA TYR A 194 -3.85 -3.64 10.67
C TYR A 194 -2.73 -4.62 11.01
N ALA A 195 -2.65 -5.74 10.29
CA ALA A 195 -1.63 -6.77 10.52
C ALA A 195 -0.19 -6.23 10.30
N ILE A 196 0.05 -5.44 9.25
CA ILE A 196 1.40 -4.89 8.99
C ILE A 196 1.81 -3.86 10.04
N ASN A 197 0.88 -3.10 10.59
CA ASN A 197 1.16 -2.09 11.60
C ASN A 197 1.62 -2.69 12.94
N LEU A 198 1.38 -3.99 13.18
CA LEU A 198 1.97 -4.71 14.29
C LEU A 198 3.51 -4.74 14.23
N TYR A 199 4.07 -4.82 13.03
CA TYR A 199 5.51 -4.98 12.79
C TYR A 199 6.21 -3.68 12.42
N THR A 200 5.46 -2.71 11.91
CA THR A 200 6.04 -1.50 11.32
C THR A 200 5.38 -0.25 11.87
N GLY A 201 6.17 0.74 12.24
CA GLY A 201 5.69 2.11 12.40
C GLY A 201 5.71 2.86 11.05
N GLN A 202 6.23 4.08 11.05
CA GLN A 202 6.34 4.93 9.85
C GLN A 202 7.23 4.35 8.74
N HIS A 203 8.11 3.40 9.05
CA HIS A 203 9.00 2.77 8.07
C HIS A 203 8.49 1.37 7.73
N LYS A 204 7.98 1.20 6.51
CA LYS A 204 7.49 -0.08 6.00
C LYS A 204 8.66 -0.91 5.48
N ILE A 205 9.12 -1.85 6.30
CA ILE A 205 10.31 -2.67 6.03
C ILE A 205 9.90 -3.94 5.27
N ASN A 206 10.56 -4.21 4.16
CA ASN A 206 10.28 -5.39 3.31
C ASN A 206 10.25 -6.71 4.08
N GLY A 207 11.20 -6.88 5.02
CA GLY A 207 11.27 -8.09 5.83
C GLY A 207 9.98 -8.35 6.62
N ASN A 208 9.40 -7.30 7.19
CA ASN A 208 8.15 -7.42 7.93
C ASN A 208 6.96 -7.61 7.00
N LEU A 209 6.92 -6.89 5.86
CA LEU A 209 5.85 -7.07 4.88
C LEU A 209 5.82 -8.51 4.31
N ASN A 210 6.99 -9.11 4.13
CA ASN A 210 7.10 -10.51 3.68
C ASN A 210 6.50 -11.53 4.66
N LEU A 211 6.38 -11.17 5.94
CA LEU A 211 5.77 -12.00 6.98
C LEU A 211 4.25 -11.82 7.08
N LEU A 212 3.67 -10.89 6.32
CA LEU A 212 2.24 -10.65 6.32
C LEU A 212 1.50 -11.91 5.85
N PRO A 213 0.61 -12.49 6.68
CA PRO A 213 -0.19 -13.64 6.28
C PRO A 213 -1.20 -13.22 5.23
N MET A 214 -1.53 -14.10 4.31
CA MET A 214 -2.54 -13.83 3.27
C MET A 214 -3.56 -14.98 3.25
N PRO A 215 -4.85 -14.70 3.46
CA PRO A 215 -5.91 -15.71 3.35
C PRO A 215 -5.93 -16.39 1.98
N ASP A 216 -6.43 -17.62 1.93
CA ASP A 216 -6.62 -18.33 0.67
C ASP A 216 -7.79 -17.72 -0.11
N TYR A 217 -7.55 -17.38 -1.37
CA TYR A 217 -8.47 -16.57 -2.17
C TYR A 217 -8.99 -17.26 -3.44
N ASP A 218 -8.56 -18.48 -3.73
CA ASP A 218 -8.85 -19.18 -5.00
C ASP A 218 -10.34 -19.21 -5.35
N THR A 219 -11.19 -19.37 -4.32
CA THR A 219 -12.66 -19.43 -4.50
C THR A 219 -13.30 -18.06 -4.79
N ARG A 220 -12.58 -16.96 -4.54
CA ARG A 220 -13.08 -15.58 -4.68
C ARG A 220 -12.24 -14.74 -5.64
N GLN A 221 -11.35 -15.38 -6.41
CA GLN A 221 -10.44 -14.66 -7.32
C GLN A 221 -11.19 -13.74 -8.29
N SER A 222 -12.28 -14.19 -8.88
CA SER A 222 -13.07 -13.37 -9.82
C SER A 222 -13.69 -12.13 -9.17
N ASP A 223 -14.08 -12.21 -7.88
CA ASP A 223 -14.58 -11.06 -7.14
C ASP A 223 -13.46 -10.07 -6.87
N ILE A 224 -12.29 -10.55 -6.48
CA ILE A 224 -11.10 -9.73 -6.24
C ILE A 224 -10.72 -8.96 -7.51
N GLU A 225 -10.59 -9.66 -8.65
CA GLU A 225 -10.26 -9.05 -9.93
C GLU A 225 -11.29 -7.99 -10.34
N ARG A 226 -12.57 -8.25 -10.15
CA ARG A 226 -13.66 -7.29 -10.43
C ARG A 226 -13.53 -6.03 -9.58
N ILE A 227 -13.30 -6.19 -8.26
CA ILE A 227 -13.21 -5.08 -7.32
C ILE A 227 -11.98 -4.22 -7.65
N VAL A 228 -10.80 -4.83 -7.74
CA VAL A 228 -9.55 -4.10 -7.93
C VAL A 228 -9.53 -3.37 -9.27
N ASN A 229 -10.00 -4.01 -10.35
CA ASN A 229 -10.05 -3.37 -11.66
C ASN A 229 -11.02 -2.20 -11.69
N ALA A 230 -12.19 -2.32 -11.05
CA ALA A 230 -13.12 -1.21 -10.94
C ALA A 230 -12.54 -0.02 -10.14
N ILE A 231 -11.81 -0.28 -9.05
CA ILE A 231 -11.12 0.75 -8.28
C ILE A 231 -10.02 1.42 -9.12
N ILE A 232 -9.19 0.63 -9.80
CA ILE A 232 -8.11 1.13 -10.67
C ILE A 232 -8.67 2.02 -11.76
N ASP A 233 -9.78 1.63 -12.41
CA ASP A 233 -10.39 2.41 -13.48
C ASP A 233 -10.92 3.75 -12.99
N ILE A 234 -11.56 3.80 -11.83
CA ILE A 234 -11.99 5.07 -11.21
C ILE A 234 -10.78 5.96 -10.90
N LYS A 235 -9.76 5.41 -10.26
CA LYS A 235 -8.55 6.16 -9.90
C LYS A 235 -7.78 6.63 -11.13
N ARG A 236 -7.68 5.81 -12.17
CA ARG A 236 -7.07 6.19 -13.46
C ARG A 236 -7.78 7.40 -14.08
N LYS A 237 -9.11 7.40 -14.05
CA LYS A 237 -9.93 8.54 -14.49
C LYS A 237 -9.57 9.82 -13.72
N TRP A 238 -9.47 9.75 -12.38
CA TRP A 238 -9.12 10.91 -11.57
C TRP A 238 -7.71 11.42 -11.89
N PHE A 239 -6.73 10.53 -11.97
CA PHE A 239 -5.36 10.91 -12.29
C PHE A 239 -5.14 11.31 -13.75
N SER A 240 -6.07 10.97 -14.65
CA SER A 240 -6.04 11.47 -16.04
C SER A 240 -6.33 12.98 -16.16
N LEU A 241 -6.81 13.59 -15.07
CA LEU A 241 -7.00 15.06 -14.97
C LEU A 241 -5.74 15.79 -14.49
N ASP A 242 -4.76 15.07 -13.95
CA ASP A 242 -3.49 15.67 -13.52
C ASP A 242 -2.54 15.80 -14.72
N GLU A 243 -2.23 17.03 -15.11
CA GLU A 243 -1.36 17.33 -16.26
C GLU A 243 0.09 16.85 -16.07
N THR A 244 0.48 16.49 -14.86
CA THR A 244 1.78 15.90 -14.57
C THR A 244 1.81 14.39 -14.73
N ASN A 245 0.67 13.75 -14.94
CA ASN A 245 0.56 12.30 -15.11
C ASN A 245 0.80 11.90 -16.57
N LEU A 246 1.55 10.82 -16.77
CA LEU A 246 1.78 10.20 -18.10
C LEU A 246 0.49 9.93 -18.88
N GLU A 247 -0.59 9.61 -18.18
CA GLU A 247 -1.91 9.28 -18.75
C GLU A 247 -2.86 10.49 -18.76
N TYR A 248 -2.32 11.69 -18.76
CA TYR A 248 -3.11 12.90 -18.86
C TYR A 248 -3.87 12.99 -20.19
N HIS A 249 -5.16 13.14 -20.11
CA HIS A 249 -6.03 13.31 -21.28
C HIS A 249 -6.60 14.73 -21.43
N GLY A 250 -6.34 15.59 -20.46
CA GLY A 250 -6.83 16.96 -20.42
C GLY A 250 -8.29 17.10 -20.01
N LEU A 251 -8.58 18.19 -19.32
CA LEU A 251 -9.93 18.52 -18.88
C LEU A 251 -10.90 18.64 -20.07
N ILE A 252 -10.44 19.29 -21.15
CA ILE A 252 -11.25 19.58 -22.35
C ILE A 252 -11.69 18.27 -23.04
N ALA A 253 -10.85 17.25 -23.06
CA ALA A 253 -11.21 15.97 -23.69
C ALA A 253 -12.36 15.24 -22.98
N GLN A 254 -12.58 15.54 -21.70
CA GLN A 254 -13.67 14.97 -20.90
C GLN A 254 -14.92 15.88 -20.88
N MET A 255 -14.81 17.13 -21.32
CA MET A 255 -15.93 18.03 -21.43
C MET A 255 -16.72 17.73 -22.72
N HIS A 256 -18.02 17.55 -22.58
CA HIS A 256 -18.92 17.48 -23.76
C HIS A 256 -19.01 18.86 -24.40
N ILE A 257 -18.44 19.02 -25.59
CA ILE A 257 -18.26 20.30 -26.30
C ILE A 257 -19.62 20.94 -26.74
N ASP A 258 -20.69 20.16 -26.72
CA ASP A 258 -22.03 20.60 -27.20
C ASP A 258 -22.83 21.41 -26.16
N THR A 259 -22.23 21.77 -25.03
CA THR A 259 -22.90 22.46 -23.93
C THR A 259 -22.13 23.70 -23.47
N THR A 260 -22.76 24.55 -22.65
CA THR A 260 -22.07 25.66 -22.00
C THR A 260 -21.01 25.11 -21.03
N ILE A 261 -19.97 25.92 -20.74
CA ILE A 261 -18.90 25.56 -19.81
C ILE A 261 -19.48 25.20 -18.43
N ASP A 262 -20.46 25.98 -17.94
CA ASP A 262 -21.10 25.70 -16.66
C ASP A 262 -21.82 24.36 -16.64
N ALA A 263 -22.55 24.02 -17.70
CA ALA A 263 -23.25 22.74 -17.81
C ALA A 263 -22.25 21.58 -17.89
N ALA A 264 -21.14 21.75 -18.60
CA ALA A 264 -20.08 20.75 -18.68
C ALA A 264 -19.38 20.53 -17.32
N LEU A 265 -19.09 21.60 -16.59
CA LEU A 265 -18.49 21.54 -15.25
C LEU A 265 -19.45 20.87 -14.24
N ASN A 266 -20.74 21.21 -14.25
CA ASN A 266 -21.72 20.59 -13.38
C ASN A 266 -21.82 19.09 -13.64
N LYS A 267 -21.89 18.68 -14.90
CA LYS A 267 -21.91 17.26 -15.27
C LYS A 267 -20.64 16.51 -14.82
N MET A 268 -19.49 17.15 -14.96
CA MET A 268 -18.23 16.60 -14.50
C MET A 268 -18.21 16.45 -12.98
N GLN A 269 -18.70 17.43 -12.23
CA GLN A 269 -18.81 17.35 -10.78
C GLN A 269 -19.76 16.22 -10.34
N GLU A 270 -20.91 16.07 -11.00
CA GLU A 270 -21.83 14.97 -10.75
C GLU A 270 -21.15 13.62 -10.98
N GLN A 271 -20.41 13.48 -12.09
CA GLN A 271 -19.67 12.26 -12.42
C GLN A 271 -18.57 11.96 -11.38
N LEU A 272 -17.78 12.94 -10.98
CA LEU A 272 -16.74 12.77 -9.95
C LEU A 272 -17.35 12.38 -8.60
N THR A 273 -18.50 12.94 -8.24
CA THR A 273 -19.21 12.57 -7.01
C THR A 273 -19.70 11.13 -7.06
N ALA A 274 -20.28 10.71 -8.19
CA ALA A 274 -20.71 9.32 -8.38
C ALA A 274 -19.52 8.34 -8.37
N ASP A 275 -18.42 8.69 -9.04
CA ASP A 275 -17.19 7.90 -9.05
C ASP A 275 -16.60 7.78 -7.63
N TYR A 276 -16.65 8.85 -6.82
CA TYR A 276 -16.19 8.83 -5.44
C TYR A 276 -17.04 7.92 -4.54
N THR A 277 -18.36 8.03 -4.62
CA THR A 277 -19.28 7.14 -3.90
C THR A 277 -19.03 5.68 -4.27
N ARG A 278 -18.87 5.41 -5.57
CA ARG A 278 -18.58 4.05 -6.04
C ARG A 278 -17.22 3.54 -5.57
N TYR A 279 -16.21 4.39 -5.50
CA TYR A 279 -14.91 4.05 -4.94
C TYR A 279 -15.01 3.64 -3.47
N GLU A 280 -15.73 4.41 -2.64
CA GLU A 280 -15.92 4.08 -1.22
C GLU A 280 -16.64 2.75 -1.02
N GLU A 281 -17.68 2.48 -1.83
CA GLU A 281 -18.38 1.18 -1.81
C GLU A 281 -17.44 0.02 -2.16
N LEU A 282 -16.60 0.18 -3.18
CA LEU A 282 -15.66 -0.86 -3.63
C LEU A 282 -14.54 -1.09 -2.60
N VAL A 283 -14.04 -0.04 -1.97
CA VAL A 283 -13.05 -0.18 -0.88
C VAL A 283 -13.65 -0.95 0.29
N LYS A 284 -14.89 -0.62 0.67
CA LYS A 284 -15.60 -1.38 1.70
C LYS A 284 -15.83 -2.83 1.30
N GLU A 285 -16.24 -3.08 0.04
CA GLU A 285 -16.42 -4.43 -0.49
C GLU A 285 -15.10 -5.23 -0.47
N ASN A 286 -13.97 -4.57 -0.75
CA ASN A 286 -12.64 -5.15 -0.61
C ASN A 286 -12.33 -5.57 0.83
N ASP A 287 -12.59 -4.68 1.78
CA ASP A 287 -12.36 -4.96 3.20
C ASP A 287 -13.21 -6.13 3.67
N ASP A 288 -14.51 -6.10 3.38
CA ASP A 288 -15.46 -7.15 3.76
C ASP A 288 -15.05 -8.51 3.15
N LEU A 289 -14.61 -8.54 1.87
CA LEU A 289 -14.15 -9.75 1.20
C LEU A 289 -12.96 -10.40 1.89
N TRP A 290 -11.92 -9.62 2.24
CA TRP A 290 -10.73 -10.18 2.89
C TRP A 290 -10.97 -10.58 4.34
N MET A 291 -11.87 -9.90 5.04
CA MET A 291 -12.31 -10.29 6.38
C MET A 291 -13.10 -11.61 6.33
N ASP A 292 -14.01 -11.77 5.37
CA ASP A 292 -14.74 -13.01 5.14
C ASP A 292 -13.79 -14.18 4.84
N LEU A 293 -12.78 -13.97 3.97
CA LEU A 293 -11.78 -14.99 3.64
C LEU A 293 -10.91 -15.39 4.85
N ALA A 294 -10.73 -14.49 5.78
CA ALA A 294 -9.98 -14.73 7.02
C ALA A 294 -10.86 -15.29 8.16
N ASP A 295 -12.17 -15.38 7.97
CA ASP A 295 -13.15 -15.73 9.02
C ASP A 295 -13.01 -14.81 10.26
N ILE A 296 -12.93 -13.50 9.99
CA ILE A 296 -12.80 -12.44 11.01
C ILE A 296 -14.02 -11.54 10.96
N ASP A 297 -14.65 -11.33 12.11
CA ASP A 297 -15.76 -10.38 12.23
C ASP A 297 -15.21 -8.93 12.29
N ARG A 298 -15.93 -8.02 11.67
CA ARG A 298 -15.59 -6.59 11.63
C ARG A 298 -15.67 -5.93 13.01
N ASP A 299 -16.49 -6.48 13.88
CA ASP A 299 -16.73 -5.96 15.24
C ASP A 299 -15.80 -6.61 16.29
N SER A 300 -14.92 -7.53 15.87
CA SER A 300 -13.93 -8.17 16.72
C SER A 300 -12.61 -7.40 16.69
#